data_19130ffef6997dabb681d39fe724e58e
#
_entry.id   19130ffef6997dabb681d39fe724e58e
#
_cell.length_a   1.000
_cell.length_b   1.000
_cell.length_c   1.000
_cell.angle_alpha   90.00
_cell.angle_beta   90.00
_cell.angle_gamma   90.00
#
_symmetry.space_group_name_H-M   'P 1'
#
loop_
_entity.id
_entity.type
_entity.pdbx_description
1 polymer ?
#
loop_
_entity_poly.entity_id
_entity_poly.type
_entity_poly.pdbx_seq_one_letter_code
_entity_poly.pdbx_strand_id
1 'polypeptide(L)'
;MTQLLHSQVGTAGLNRGVAAAGAALVAAGMLAASPAVPALPIITTAPPVQLAASIDPFGPWVDVFNTTVANGALVFDAVKDALAGFADTLEGQFAAATFIGVDVATPEGSDLAAQTLDWNHLWALQYLSGMDFGMGIPQIEPVEPAATLLTLLSSPMSGVLMGLVGPLFSPGVELFNNIGSIFDNLGGGDFEAALQDLLAVPANVVGAFFNGATLNLDALVPLLNDVLQVPEGNAVLGASFDFGGLFTPGETDAGNVGGSIFNSLGLDLQMMGMGMPYSAPGEGVGLIASLVNLVEMFAAGMG
;
A
#
# COMPACT_ATOMS: atom_id res chain seq x y z
N MET A 1 52.16 -0.41 26.54
CA MET A 1 51.71 0.49 25.47
C MET A 1 51.04 -0.35 24.40
N THR A 2 49.73 -0.55 24.52
CA THR A 2 48.94 -1.31 23.54
C THR A 2 47.73 -0.46 23.22
N GLN A 3 47.70 0.08 21.99
CA GLN A 3 46.60 0.91 21.50
C GLN A 3 45.40 0.03 21.15
N LEU A 4 44.29 0.32 21.80
CA LEU A 4 42.97 -0.17 21.39
C LEU A 4 42.47 0.69 20.22
N LEU A 5 42.41 0.11 19.02
CA LEU A 5 41.70 0.65 17.88
C LEU A 5 40.19 0.38 18.07
N HIS A 6 39.47 1.40 18.43
CA HIS A 6 38.01 1.40 18.35
C HIS A 6 37.58 1.50 16.87
N SER A 7 37.04 0.40 16.37
CA SER A 7 36.33 0.39 15.08
C SER A 7 34.95 1.02 15.32
N GLN A 8 34.80 2.27 14.95
CA GLN A 8 33.49 2.89 14.72
C GLN A 8 32.95 2.38 13.39
N VAL A 9 32.19 1.31 13.40
CA VAL A 9 31.35 0.94 12.25
C VAL A 9 30.15 1.86 12.30
N GLY A 10 30.11 2.81 11.37
CA GLY A 10 29.13 3.86 11.33
C GLY A 10 27.73 3.33 10.96
N THR A 11 26.77 3.59 11.81
CA THR A 11 25.32 3.39 11.62
C THR A 11 24.74 4.15 10.42
N ALA A 12 25.51 5.03 9.80
CA ALA A 12 25.11 5.79 8.60
C ALA A 12 25.00 4.95 7.31
N GLY A 13 25.57 3.74 7.29
CA GLY A 13 25.52 2.87 6.10
C GLY A 13 24.23 2.06 5.98
N LEU A 14 23.64 1.67 7.10
CA LEU A 14 22.41 0.87 7.13
C LEU A 14 21.17 1.67 6.67
N ASN A 15 21.05 2.94 7.10
CA ASN A 15 19.93 3.79 6.73
C ASN A 15 19.88 4.14 5.23
N ARG A 16 21.02 4.14 4.54
CA ARG A 16 21.07 4.38 3.09
C ARG A 16 20.70 3.13 2.27
N GLY A 17 20.96 1.94 2.81
CA GLY A 17 20.63 0.68 2.15
C GLY A 17 19.13 0.37 2.15
N VAL A 18 18.46 0.62 3.27
CA VAL A 18 17.02 0.33 3.44
C VAL A 18 16.15 1.29 2.64
N ALA A 19 16.49 2.58 2.63
CA ALA A 19 15.78 3.57 1.79
C ALA A 19 15.98 3.28 0.29
N ALA A 20 17.15 2.77 -0.10
CA ALA A 20 17.44 2.39 -1.48
C ALA A 20 16.72 1.10 -1.89
N ALA A 21 16.51 0.14 -0.96
CA ALA A 21 15.79 -1.10 -1.24
C ALA A 21 14.29 -0.86 -1.42
N GLY A 22 13.67 -0.02 -0.57
CA GLY A 22 12.25 0.36 -0.71
C GLY A 22 12.00 1.12 -2.02
N ALA A 23 12.86 2.11 -2.33
CA ALA A 23 12.77 2.85 -3.59
C ALA A 23 13.08 1.96 -4.82
N ALA A 24 13.95 0.95 -4.67
CA ALA A 24 14.27 0.00 -5.73
C ALA A 24 13.12 -0.99 -6.00
N LEU A 25 12.38 -1.41 -4.98
CA LEU A 25 11.19 -2.25 -5.14
C LEU A 25 10.08 -1.51 -5.90
N VAL A 26 9.82 -0.24 -5.54
CA VAL A 26 8.85 0.60 -6.25
C VAL A 26 9.32 0.90 -7.67
N ALA A 27 10.61 1.23 -7.86
CA ALA A 27 11.17 1.50 -9.18
C ALA A 27 11.28 0.24 -10.04
N ALA A 28 11.60 -0.92 -9.46
CA ALA A 28 11.64 -2.20 -10.17
C ALA A 28 10.23 -2.66 -10.59
N GLY A 29 9.21 -2.41 -9.75
CA GLY A 29 7.81 -2.64 -10.08
C GLY A 29 7.37 -1.82 -11.31
N MET A 30 7.73 -0.53 -11.35
CA MET A 30 7.43 0.34 -12.49
C MET A 30 8.17 -0.08 -13.77
N LEU A 31 9.40 -0.62 -13.67
CA LEU A 31 10.18 -1.08 -14.82
C LEU A 31 9.77 -2.47 -15.30
N ALA A 32 9.38 -3.38 -14.37
CA ALA A 32 8.95 -4.73 -14.72
C ALA A 32 7.53 -4.75 -15.33
N ALA A 33 6.69 -3.78 -14.99
CA ALA A 33 5.36 -3.58 -15.55
C ALA A 33 5.36 -2.85 -16.91
N SER A 34 6.52 -2.66 -17.55
CA SER A 34 6.54 -2.15 -18.93
C SER A 34 5.88 -3.18 -19.83
N PRO A 35 4.66 -2.95 -20.36
CA PRO A 35 4.03 -3.90 -21.26
C PRO A 35 4.94 -4.06 -22.48
N ALA A 36 5.19 -5.30 -22.89
CA ALA A 36 5.71 -5.55 -24.21
C ALA A 36 4.73 -4.87 -25.18
N VAL A 37 5.16 -3.80 -25.84
CA VAL A 37 4.31 -3.08 -26.82
C VAL A 37 3.79 -4.12 -27.81
N PRO A 38 2.50 -4.48 -27.78
CA PRO A 38 1.96 -5.44 -28.72
C PRO A 38 2.13 -4.85 -30.13
N ALA A 39 2.59 -5.65 -31.05
CA ALA A 39 2.61 -5.23 -32.46
C ALA A 39 1.19 -4.83 -32.85
N LEU A 40 1.00 -3.58 -33.25
CA LEU A 40 -0.30 -3.08 -33.67
C LEU A 40 -0.90 -4.04 -34.72
N PRO A 41 -2.13 -4.54 -34.54
CA PRO A 41 -2.76 -5.36 -35.56
C PRO A 41 -2.90 -4.55 -36.84
N ILE A 42 -2.52 -5.14 -37.98
CA ILE A 42 -2.75 -4.56 -39.28
C ILE A 42 -4.27 -4.63 -39.51
N ILE A 43 -4.96 -3.50 -39.32
CA ILE A 43 -6.41 -3.40 -39.57
C ILE A 43 -6.61 -3.44 -41.07
N THR A 44 -6.98 -4.60 -41.62
CA THR A 44 -7.21 -4.80 -43.06
C THR A 44 -8.62 -4.44 -43.49
N THR A 45 -9.61 -4.39 -42.60
CA THR A 45 -10.96 -3.83 -42.81
C THR A 45 -11.55 -3.45 -41.48
N ALA A 46 -11.78 -2.20 -41.22
CA ALA A 46 -12.55 -1.75 -40.05
C ALA A 46 -14.02 -2.15 -40.26
N PRO A 47 -14.64 -2.92 -39.35
CA PRO A 47 -16.09 -3.04 -39.31
C PRO A 47 -16.72 -1.63 -39.14
N PRO A 48 -17.92 -1.39 -39.63
CA PRO A 48 -18.58 -0.11 -39.40
C PRO A 48 -18.70 0.08 -37.88
N VAL A 49 -18.00 1.09 -37.35
CA VAL A 49 -18.08 1.45 -35.91
C VAL A 49 -19.51 1.98 -35.70
N GLN A 50 -20.36 1.12 -35.13
CA GLN A 50 -21.61 1.61 -34.55
C GLN A 50 -21.24 2.26 -33.22
N LEU A 51 -21.09 3.58 -33.22
CA LEU A 51 -21.04 4.34 -31.97
C LEU A 51 -22.42 4.22 -31.32
N ALA A 52 -22.57 3.21 -30.46
CA ALA A 52 -23.76 3.11 -29.62
C ALA A 52 -23.73 4.27 -28.60
N ALA A 53 -24.90 4.77 -28.26
CA ALA A 53 -25.10 6.05 -27.60
C ALA A 53 -24.80 6.09 -26.09
N SER A 54 -23.70 5.53 -25.64
CA SER A 54 -23.40 5.45 -24.19
C SER A 54 -22.05 6.04 -23.75
N ILE A 55 -21.38 6.81 -24.61
CA ILE A 55 -20.15 7.51 -24.17
C ILE A 55 -20.53 8.61 -23.19
N ASP A 56 -20.16 8.45 -21.94
CA ASP A 56 -20.36 9.44 -20.88
C ASP A 56 -19.06 10.16 -20.52
N PRO A 57 -18.79 11.35 -21.08
CA PRO A 57 -17.56 12.09 -20.78
C PRO A 57 -17.56 12.74 -19.40
N PHE A 58 -18.69 12.78 -18.71
CA PHE A 58 -18.85 13.44 -17.41
C PHE A 58 -18.93 12.45 -16.25
N GLY A 59 -19.34 11.20 -16.47
CA GLY A 59 -19.45 10.16 -15.46
C GLY A 59 -18.18 10.04 -14.61
N PRO A 60 -17.00 9.88 -15.21
CA PRO A 60 -15.74 9.78 -14.46
C PRO A 60 -15.48 10.98 -13.54
N TRP A 61 -15.84 12.19 -13.95
CA TRP A 61 -15.70 13.38 -13.09
C TRP A 61 -16.66 13.39 -11.92
N VAL A 62 -17.90 12.91 -12.12
CA VAL A 62 -18.89 12.75 -11.05
C VAL A 62 -18.40 11.74 -10.03
N ASP A 63 -17.83 10.61 -10.48
CA ASP A 63 -17.31 9.56 -9.64
C ASP A 63 -16.11 10.06 -8.80
N VAL A 64 -15.16 10.76 -9.45
CA VAL A 64 -14.03 11.40 -8.75
C VAL A 64 -14.53 12.38 -7.69
N PHE A 65 -15.48 13.24 -8.04
CA PHE A 65 -16.03 14.22 -7.09
C PHE A 65 -16.70 13.53 -5.89
N ASN A 66 -17.56 12.55 -6.14
CA ASN A 66 -18.28 11.83 -5.07
C ASN A 66 -17.31 11.08 -4.15
N THR A 67 -16.33 10.37 -4.70
CA THR A 67 -15.32 9.65 -3.94
C THR A 67 -14.45 10.61 -3.13
N THR A 68 -14.01 11.71 -3.73
CA THR A 68 -13.20 12.73 -3.03
C THR A 68 -13.96 13.37 -1.88
N VAL A 69 -15.24 13.67 -2.07
CA VAL A 69 -16.10 14.24 -1.01
C VAL A 69 -16.31 13.21 0.12
N ALA A 70 -16.58 11.94 -0.23
CA ALA A 70 -16.77 10.90 0.77
C ALA A 70 -15.48 10.66 1.60
N ASN A 71 -14.36 10.49 0.95
CA ASN A 71 -13.06 10.32 1.61
C ASN A 71 -12.69 11.56 2.44
N GLY A 72 -12.89 12.76 1.87
CA GLY A 72 -12.63 14.02 2.57
C GLY A 72 -13.49 14.19 3.82
N ALA A 73 -14.73 13.73 3.82
CA ALA A 73 -15.61 13.76 4.99
C ALA A 73 -15.09 12.84 6.10
N LEU A 74 -14.71 11.59 5.75
CA LEU A 74 -14.15 10.64 6.73
C LEU A 74 -12.88 11.21 7.39
N VAL A 75 -11.96 11.71 6.56
CA VAL A 75 -10.71 12.29 7.06
C VAL A 75 -10.94 13.56 7.88
N PHE A 76 -11.92 14.40 7.49
CA PHE A 76 -12.27 15.61 8.26
C PHE A 76 -12.87 15.29 9.63
N ASP A 77 -13.72 14.26 9.71
CA ASP A 77 -14.26 13.81 10.99
C ASP A 77 -13.14 13.24 11.87
N ALA A 78 -12.24 12.43 11.32
CA ALA A 78 -11.08 11.93 12.06
C ALA A 78 -10.15 13.07 12.55
N VAL A 79 -9.93 14.12 11.76
CA VAL A 79 -9.16 15.31 12.19
C VAL A 79 -9.81 15.97 13.41
N LYS A 80 -11.14 16.10 13.41
CA LYS A 80 -11.86 16.68 14.56
C LYS A 80 -11.69 15.85 15.82
N ASP A 81 -11.82 14.52 15.67
CA ASP A 81 -11.72 13.59 16.79
C ASP A 81 -10.29 13.54 17.35
N ALA A 82 -9.28 13.49 16.48
CA ALA A 82 -7.87 13.56 16.87
C ALA A 82 -7.52 14.86 17.60
N LEU A 83 -8.01 16.00 17.10
CA LEU A 83 -7.76 17.29 17.75
C LEU A 83 -8.47 17.40 19.11
N ALA A 84 -9.66 16.83 19.26
CA ALA A 84 -10.34 16.78 20.56
C ALA A 84 -9.57 15.92 21.56
N GLY A 85 -9.13 14.71 21.15
CA GLY A 85 -8.29 13.82 21.99
C GLY A 85 -6.95 14.44 22.37
N PHE A 86 -6.31 15.14 21.43
CA PHE A 86 -5.02 15.82 21.68
C PHE A 86 -5.14 16.99 22.66
N ALA A 87 -6.26 17.71 22.64
CA ALA A 87 -6.49 18.80 23.59
C ALA A 87 -6.59 18.33 25.03
N ASP A 88 -7.11 17.11 25.24
CA ASP A 88 -7.27 16.50 26.56
C ASP A 88 -5.95 15.91 27.12
N THR A 89 -4.95 15.66 26.27
CA THR A 89 -3.73 14.90 26.63
C THR A 89 -2.43 15.71 26.63
N LEU A 90 -2.46 17.03 26.51
CA LEU A 90 -1.25 17.90 26.39
C LEU A 90 -0.22 17.81 27.54
N GLU A 91 -0.42 16.95 28.54
CA GLU A 91 0.49 16.80 29.70
C GLU A 91 1.46 15.58 29.62
N GLY A 92 1.45 14.79 28.55
CA GLY A 92 2.18 13.52 28.46
C GLY A 92 3.57 13.57 27.78
N GLN A 93 4.41 12.58 28.08
CA GLN A 93 5.80 12.50 27.58
C GLN A 93 5.89 11.71 26.26
N PHE A 94 6.65 12.25 25.33
CA PHE A 94 6.93 11.69 24.02
C PHE A 94 7.79 10.40 24.09
N ALA A 95 7.29 9.27 23.61
CA ALA A 95 8.08 8.05 23.40
C ALA A 95 8.44 7.89 21.91
N ALA A 96 9.49 8.56 21.45
CA ALA A 96 9.89 8.57 20.04
C ALA A 96 10.30 7.18 19.48
N ALA A 97 10.58 6.20 20.35
CA ALA A 97 11.06 4.88 19.93
C ALA A 97 9.96 4.00 19.29
N THR A 98 8.70 4.22 19.61
CA THR A 98 7.55 3.43 19.15
C THR A 98 7.16 3.67 17.67
N PHE A 99 7.66 4.74 17.03
CA PHE A 99 7.26 5.09 15.67
C PHE A 99 8.07 4.44 14.56
N ILE A 100 9.20 3.80 14.89
CA ILE A 100 10.19 3.35 13.89
C ILE A 100 10.04 1.85 13.57
N GLY A 101 9.37 1.09 14.41
CA GLY A 101 9.20 -0.34 14.16
C GLY A 101 8.13 -0.96 15.04
N VAL A 102 7.46 -1.97 14.51
CA VAL A 102 6.41 -2.74 15.18
C VAL A 102 6.91 -4.16 15.40
N ASP A 103 7.08 -4.57 16.66
CA ASP A 103 7.39 -5.95 17.03
C ASP A 103 6.12 -6.63 17.54
N VAL A 104 5.42 -7.31 16.65
CA VAL A 104 4.15 -8.00 16.96
C VAL A 104 4.29 -9.18 17.94
N ALA A 105 5.51 -9.61 18.24
CA ALA A 105 5.75 -10.66 19.22
C ALA A 105 5.64 -10.17 20.68
N THR A 106 5.60 -8.86 20.91
CA THR A 106 5.38 -8.26 22.23
C THR A 106 3.95 -7.74 22.37
N PRO A 107 3.35 -7.71 23.59
CA PRO A 107 2.03 -7.15 23.80
C PRO A 107 1.94 -5.70 23.34
N GLU A 108 2.92 -4.88 23.70
CA GLU A 108 3.01 -3.46 23.31
C GLU A 108 3.13 -3.29 21.80
N GLY A 109 3.91 -4.15 21.14
CA GLY A 109 4.05 -4.12 19.68
C GLY A 109 2.78 -4.59 18.97
N SER A 110 2.07 -5.56 19.54
CA SER A 110 0.77 -6.01 19.01
C SER A 110 -0.28 -4.91 19.10
N ASP A 111 -0.36 -4.19 20.21
CA ASP A 111 -1.27 -3.05 20.38
C ASP A 111 -0.93 -1.91 19.42
N LEU A 112 0.35 -1.62 19.22
CA LEU A 112 0.80 -0.64 18.25
C LEU A 112 0.46 -1.07 16.81
N ALA A 113 0.62 -2.36 16.50
CA ALA A 113 0.27 -2.91 15.20
C ALA A 113 -1.24 -2.76 14.92
N ALA A 114 -2.11 -3.01 15.89
CA ALA A 114 -3.56 -2.84 15.76
C ALA A 114 -3.97 -1.38 15.53
N GLN A 115 -3.18 -0.41 16.01
CA GLN A 115 -3.39 1.02 15.77
C GLN A 115 -2.82 1.49 14.42
N THR A 116 -2.05 0.64 13.74
CA THR A 116 -1.33 1.00 12.50
C THR A 116 -1.83 0.21 11.30
N LEU A 117 -2.20 -1.06 11.51
CA LEU A 117 -2.60 -2.01 10.47
C LEU A 117 -4.11 -2.27 10.56
N ASP A 118 -4.76 -2.49 9.43
CA ASP A 118 -6.08 -3.11 9.40
C ASP A 118 -5.99 -4.60 9.81
N TRP A 119 -7.15 -5.19 10.10
CA TRP A 119 -7.22 -6.58 10.56
C TRP A 119 -6.52 -7.58 9.63
N ASN A 120 -6.68 -7.42 8.32
CA ASN A 120 -6.11 -8.36 7.36
C ASN A 120 -4.59 -8.26 7.32
N HIS A 121 -4.06 -7.03 7.30
CA HIS A 121 -2.61 -6.81 7.31
C HIS A 121 -1.98 -7.16 8.66
N LEU A 122 -2.66 -6.93 9.77
CA LEU A 122 -2.20 -7.38 11.08
C LEU A 122 -2.01 -8.90 11.08
N TRP A 123 -3.00 -9.64 10.57
CA TRP A 123 -2.92 -11.09 10.46
C TRP A 123 -1.82 -11.57 9.51
N ALA A 124 -1.71 -10.91 8.35
CA ALA A 124 -0.64 -11.20 7.39
C ALA A 124 0.75 -10.94 7.99
N LEU A 125 0.93 -9.82 8.72
CA LEU A 125 2.19 -9.50 9.39
C LEU A 125 2.54 -10.55 10.45
N GLN A 126 1.59 -10.93 11.29
CA GLN A 126 1.78 -11.96 12.32
C GLN A 126 2.22 -13.29 11.68
N TYR A 127 1.56 -13.69 10.59
CA TYR A 127 1.93 -14.89 9.83
C TYR A 127 3.34 -14.80 9.24
N LEU A 128 3.65 -13.70 8.57
CA LEU A 128 4.96 -13.45 7.94
C LEU A 128 6.08 -13.24 8.96
N SER A 129 5.75 -12.89 10.20
CA SER A 129 6.70 -12.74 11.32
C SER A 129 6.91 -14.03 12.13
N GLY A 130 6.28 -15.14 11.73
CA GLY A 130 6.46 -16.45 12.35
C GLY A 130 5.65 -16.68 13.63
N MET A 131 4.57 -15.93 13.84
CA MET A 131 3.70 -16.15 15.01
C MET A 131 3.01 -17.51 14.92
N ASP A 132 3.05 -18.27 16.03
CA ASP A 132 2.34 -19.54 16.15
C ASP A 132 0.88 -19.33 16.58
N PHE A 133 -0.03 -19.55 15.67
CA PHE A 133 -1.48 -19.49 15.94
C PHE A 133 -2.03 -20.76 16.58
N GLY A 134 -1.19 -21.75 16.87
CA GLY A 134 -1.62 -23.04 17.45
C GLY A 134 -2.51 -23.88 16.51
N MET A 135 -2.62 -23.54 15.24
CA MET A 135 -3.43 -24.22 14.24
C MET A 135 -2.66 -25.25 13.41
N GLY A 136 -1.40 -25.50 13.73
CA GLY A 136 -0.53 -26.40 12.98
C GLY A 136 -0.14 -25.87 11.59
N ILE A 137 -0.28 -24.58 11.37
CA ILE A 137 0.20 -23.89 10.16
C ILE A 137 1.72 -23.76 10.27
N PRO A 138 2.51 -24.14 9.24
CA PRO A 138 3.95 -23.93 9.25
C PRO A 138 4.30 -22.45 9.42
N GLN A 139 5.13 -22.15 10.38
CA GLN A 139 5.59 -20.79 10.61
C GLN A 139 6.56 -20.34 9.53
N ILE A 140 6.49 -19.09 9.13
CA ILE A 140 7.52 -18.42 8.34
C ILE A 140 8.51 -17.84 9.34
N GLU A 141 9.77 -18.14 9.18
CA GLU A 141 10.85 -17.51 9.96
C GLU A 141 11.57 -16.52 9.02
N PRO A 142 11.16 -15.24 8.99
CA PRO A 142 11.78 -14.28 8.09
C PRO A 142 13.24 -14.07 8.49
N VAL A 143 14.14 -14.23 7.52
CA VAL A 143 15.58 -13.97 7.71
C VAL A 143 15.90 -12.54 7.31
N GLU A 144 17.01 -12.00 7.85
CA GLU A 144 17.46 -10.68 7.43
C GLU A 144 17.82 -10.67 5.92
N PRO A 145 17.44 -9.63 5.16
CA PRO A 145 16.85 -8.34 5.60
C PRO A 145 15.31 -8.30 5.67
N ALA A 146 14.61 -9.40 5.39
CA ALA A 146 13.15 -9.41 5.32
C ALA A 146 12.49 -9.07 6.66
N ALA A 147 13.02 -9.57 7.77
CA ALA A 147 12.52 -9.27 9.12
C ALA A 147 12.56 -7.75 9.40
N THR A 148 13.70 -7.11 9.14
CA THR A 148 13.85 -5.65 9.30
C THR A 148 12.90 -4.88 8.38
N LEU A 149 12.70 -5.34 7.14
CA LEU A 149 11.79 -4.69 6.20
C LEU A 149 10.33 -4.78 6.67
N LEU A 150 9.87 -5.94 7.11
CA LEU A 150 8.51 -6.12 7.64
C LEU A 150 8.26 -5.15 8.81
N THR A 151 9.19 -5.09 9.77
CA THR A 151 9.10 -4.17 10.93
C THR A 151 9.03 -2.70 10.49
N LEU A 152 9.85 -2.29 9.53
CA LEU A 152 9.87 -0.92 9.05
C LEU A 152 8.60 -0.58 8.26
N LEU A 153 8.18 -1.45 7.34
CA LEU A 153 7.03 -1.22 6.47
C LEU A 153 5.70 -1.22 7.24
N SER A 154 5.62 -1.91 8.37
CA SER A 154 4.44 -1.92 9.25
C SER A 154 4.44 -0.80 10.29
N SER A 155 5.44 0.09 10.30
CA SER A 155 5.54 1.19 11.27
C SER A 155 4.63 2.37 10.92
N PRO A 156 4.13 3.13 11.92
CA PRO A 156 3.35 4.35 11.69
C PRO A 156 4.10 5.39 10.86
N MET A 157 5.41 5.51 11.06
CA MET A 157 6.26 6.42 10.30
C MET A 157 6.27 6.07 8.81
N SER A 158 6.19 4.79 8.47
CA SER A 158 6.10 4.35 7.08
C SER A 158 4.79 4.85 6.43
N GLY A 159 3.68 4.88 7.18
CA GLY A 159 2.41 5.44 6.74
C GLY A 159 2.52 6.94 6.43
N VAL A 160 3.20 7.71 7.27
CA VAL A 160 3.46 9.14 7.00
C VAL A 160 4.29 9.32 5.75
N LEU A 161 5.34 8.52 5.56
CA LEU A 161 6.15 8.55 4.34
C LEU A 161 5.32 8.20 3.12
N MET A 162 4.46 7.17 3.23
CA MET A 162 3.56 6.77 2.15
C MET A 162 2.56 7.88 1.81
N GLY A 163 1.95 8.49 2.83
CA GLY A 163 1.03 9.61 2.66
C GLY A 163 1.65 10.81 1.95
N LEU A 164 2.94 11.09 2.18
CA LEU A 164 3.66 12.15 1.48
C LEU A 164 3.94 11.82 0.01
N VAL A 165 4.24 10.55 -0.28
CA VAL A 165 4.67 10.09 -1.60
C VAL A 165 3.48 9.70 -2.46
N GLY A 166 2.45 9.09 -1.86
CA GLY A 166 1.29 8.55 -2.55
C GLY A 166 0.64 9.52 -3.54
N PRO A 167 0.20 10.73 -3.11
CA PRO A 167 -0.45 11.69 -4.02
C PRO A 167 0.42 12.13 -5.20
N LEU A 168 1.74 12.02 -5.09
CA LEU A 168 2.67 12.36 -6.17
C LEU A 168 2.79 11.23 -7.20
N PHE A 169 2.69 9.96 -6.76
CA PHE A 169 2.85 8.80 -7.62
C PHE A 169 1.54 8.28 -8.18
N SER A 170 0.44 8.36 -7.42
CA SER A 170 -0.88 7.85 -7.83
C SER A 170 -1.34 8.33 -9.21
N PRO A 171 -1.18 9.62 -9.59
CA PRO A 171 -1.55 10.07 -10.93
C PRO A 171 -0.78 9.36 -12.05
N GLY A 172 0.51 9.06 -11.80
CA GLY A 172 1.34 8.33 -12.76
C GLY A 172 0.95 6.86 -12.89
N VAL A 173 0.65 6.22 -11.76
CA VAL A 173 0.13 4.84 -11.71
C VAL A 173 -1.20 4.75 -12.46
N GLU A 174 -2.12 5.67 -12.17
CA GLU A 174 -3.43 5.70 -12.82
C GLU A 174 -3.33 5.95 -14.33
N LEU A 175 -2.44 6.86 -14.74
CA LEU A 175 -2.17 7.06 -16.16
C LEU A 175 -1.67 5.77 -16.83
N PHE A 176 -0.77 5.04 -16.16
CA PHE A 176 -0.27 3.76 -16.65
C PHE A 176 -1.39 2.72 -16.77
N ASN A 177 -2.26 2.60 -15.77
CA ASN A 177 -3.40 1.69 -15.78
C ASN A 177 -4.38 2.03 -16.94
N ASN A 178 -4.72 3.32 -17.10
CA ASN A 178 -5.59 3.75 -18.17
C ASN A 178 -5.01 3.46 -19.57
N ILE A 179 -3.70 3.65 -19.76
CA ILE A 179 -3.03 3.30 -21.00
C ILE A 179 -3.15 1.80 -21.26
N GLY A 180 -2.93 0.97 -20.25
CA GLY A 180 -3.10 -0.49 -20.33
C GLY A 180 -4.51 -0.86 -20.77
N SER A 181 -5.53 -0.36 -20.07
CA SER A 181 -6.94 -0.61 -20.38
C SER A 181 -7.31 -0.21 -21.82
N ILE A 182 -6.86 0.97 -22.27
CA ILE A 182 -7.08 1.42 -23.65
C ILE A 182 -6.49 0.43 -24.67
N PHE A 183 -5.25 -0.04 -24.45
CA PHE A 183 -4.62 -1.00 -25.36
C PHE A 183 -5.30 -2.37 -25.32
N ASP A 184 -5.74 -2.84 -24.16
CA ASP A 184 -6.45 -4.11 -24.01
C ASP A 184 -7.79 -4.06 -24.75
N ASN A 185 -8.55 -2.98 -24.61
CA ASN A 185 -9.82 -2.76 -25.31
C ASN A 185 -9.61 -2.66 -26.84
N LEU A 186 -8.58 -1.94 -27.28
CA LEU A 186 -8.24 -1.89 -28.71
C LEU A 186 -7.83 -3.26 -29.24
N GLY A 187 -7.04 -4.02 -28.49
CA GLY A 187 -6.64 -5.40 -28.83
C GLY A 187 -7.80 -6.37 -28.87
N GLY A 188 -8.79 -6.19 -28.01
CA GLY A 188 -10.06 -6.92 -27.99
C GLY A 188 -11.04 -6.51 -29.07
N GLY A 189 -10.78 -5.40 -29.79
CA GLY A 189 -11.67 -4.85 -30.81
C GLY A 189 -12.82 -4.02 -30.24
N ASP A 190 -12.79 -3.69 -28.95
CA ASP A 190 -13.79 -2.85 -28.28
C ASP A 190 -13.38 -1.36 -28.37
N PHE A 191 -13.63 -0.78 -29.53
CA PHE A 191 -13.29 0.63 -29.77
C PHE A 191 -14.11 1.61 -28.95
N GLU A 192 -15.33 1.23 -28.55
CA GLU A 192 -16.20 2.07 -27.71
C GLU A 192 -15.64 2.17 -26.30
N ALA A 193 -15.29 1.04 -25.68
CA ALA A 193 -14.63 1.00 -24.37
C ALA A 193 -13.29 1.75 -24.41
N ALA A 194 -12.46 1.54 -25.43
CA ALA A 194 -11.19 2.25 -25.57
C ALA A 194 -11.37 3.79 -25.68
N LEU A 195 -12.41 4.25 -26.37
CA LEU A 195 -12.72 5.68 -26.45
C LEU A 195 -13.24 6.23 -25.13
N GLN A 196 -14.09 5.47 -24.42
CA GLN A 196 -14.56 5.83 -23.08
C GLN A 196 -13.39 5.96 -22.10
N ASP A 197 -12.49 4.98 -22.08
CA ASP A 197 -11.28 5.01 -21.24
C ASP A 197 -10.42 6.23 -21.57
N LEU A 198 -10.20 6.52 -22.86
CA LEU A 198 -9.42 7.68 -23.28
C LEU A 198 -10.03 9.01 -22.78
N LEU A 199 -11.35 9.12 -22.81
CA LEU A 199 -12.06 10.31 -22.31
C LEU A 199 -12.03 10.39 -20.75
N ALA A 200 -11.93 9.25 -20.07
CA ALA A 200 -11.85 9.16 -18.62
C ALA A 200 -10.45 9.51 -18.07
N VAL A 201 -9.37 9.35 -18.86
CA VAL A 201 -7.99 9.58 -18.41
C VAL A 201 -7.82 10.86 -17.59
N PRO A 202 -8.28 12.05 -18.02
CA PRO A 202 -8.05 13.27 -17.25
C PRO A 202 -8.74 13.22 -15.87
N ALA A 203 -9.95 12.68 -15.81
CA ALA A 203 -10.68 12.55 -14.54
C ALA A 203 -10.00 11.55 -13.61
N ASN A 204 -9.65 10.36 -14.14
CA ASN A 204 -9.01 9.31 -13.37
C ASN A 204 -7.65 9.75 -12.79
N VAL A 205 -6.83 10.42 -13.60
CA VAL A 205 -5.53 10.96 -13.16
C VAL A 205 -5.69 12.02 -12.06
N VAL A 206 -6.67 12.92 -12.19
CA VAL A 206 -6.99 13.90 -11.14
C VAL A 206 -7.57 13.17 -9.91
N GLY A 207 -8.44 12.20 -10.13
CA GLY A 207 -9.01 11.35 -9.07
C GLY A 207 -7.94 10.63 -8.26
N ALA A 208 -6.93 10.10 -8.93
CA ALA A 208 -5.82 9.39 -8.28
C ALA A 208 -5.01 10.31 -7.35
N PHE A 209 -4.83 11.58 -7.69
CA PHE A 209 -4.19 12.52 -6.77
C PHE A 209 -4.94 12.65 -5.44
N PHE A 210 -6.26 12.64 -5.46
CA PHE A 210 -7.09 12.79 -4.26
C PHE A 210 -7.40 11.46 -3.56
N ASN A 211 -7.61 10.40 -4.33
CA ASN A 211 -8.18 9.14 -3.84
C ASN A 211 -7.20 7.95 -3.93
N GLY A 212 -6.05 8.13 -4.58
CA GLY A 212 -5.08 7.05 -4.77
C GLY A 212 -5.26 6.25 -6.05
N ALA A 213 -4.35 5.29 -6.27
CA ALA A 213 -4.36 4.37 -7.41
C ALA A 213 -3.65 3.06 -7.06
N THR A 214 -4.14 1.95 -7.60
CA THR A 214 -3.59 0.61 -7.38
C THR A 214 -2.66 0.21 -8.51
N LEU A 215 -1.47 -0.27 -8.17
CA LEU A 215 -0.51 -0.88 -9.09
C LEU A 215 -0.53 -2.40 -8.93
N ASN A 216 -0.82 -3.13 -10.01
CA ASN A 216 -0.69 -4.59 -10.00
C ASN A 216 0.80 -5.00 -9.99
N LEU A 217 1.17 -5.87 -9.06
CA LEU A 217 2.52 -6.38 -8.86
C LEU A 217 2.64 -7.90 -9.07
N ASP A 218 1.65 -8.55 -9.69
CA ASP A 218 1.65 -10.00 -9.87
C ASP A 218 2.91 -10.51 -10.58
N ALA A 219 3.50 -9.70 -11.47
CA ALA A 219 4.77 -10.01 -12.10
C ALA A 219 5.94 -10.19 -11.12
N LEU A 220 5.84 -9.64 -9.90
CA LEU A 220 6.85 -9.75 -8.84
C LEU A 220 6.59 -10.91 -7.87
N VAL A 221 5.45 -11.59 -7.97
CA VAL A 221 5.10 -12.70 -7.08
C VAL A 221 6.20 -13.79 -6.99
N PRO A 222 6.84 -14.23 -8.10
CA PRO A 222 7.92 -15.18 -7.99
C PRO A 222 9.10 -14.68 -7.13
N LEU A 223 9.45 -13.40 -7.27
CA LEU A 223 10.50 -12.76 -6.48
C LEU A 223 10.11 -12.64 -5.00
N LEU A 224 8.85 -12.30 -4.71
CA LEU A 224 8.34 -12.23 -3.33
C LEU A 224 8.42 -13.58 -2.63
N ASN A 225 8.02 -14.66 -3.29
CA ASN A 225 8.14 -16.02 -2.76
C ASN A 225 9.59 -16.42 -2.46
N ASP A 226 10.52 -16.02 -3.33
CA ASP A 226 11.96 -16.30 -3.16
C ASP A 226 12.55 -15.49 -1.98
N VAL A 227 12.25 -14.19 -1.90
CA VAL A 227 12.76 -13.30 -0.85
C VAL A 227 12.20 -13.64 0.53
N LEU A 228 10.90 -13.97 0.60
CA LEU A 228 10.24 -14.33 1.86
C LEU A 228 10.56 -15.76 2.29
N GLN A 229 11.21 -16.56 1.42
CA GLN A 229 11.52 -17.98 1.67
C GLN A 229 10.31 -18.75 2.20
N VAL A 230 9.17 -18.56 1.53
CA VAL A 230 7.87 -19.11 1.94
C VAL A 230 7.96 -20.64 2.01
N PRO A 231 7.59 -21.27 3.17
CA PRO A 231 7.69 -22.71 3.34
C PRO A 231 6.89 -23.49 2.29
N GLU A 232 7.33 -24.71 1.99
CA GLU A 232 6.65 -25.58 1.04
C GLU A 232 5.16 -25.78 1.42
N GLY A 233 4.27 -25.62 0.46
CA GLY A 233 2.81 -25.64 0.67
C GLY A 233 2.17 -24.28 0.98
N ASN A 234 2.95 -23.24 1.17
CA ASN A 234 2.51 -21.86 1.25
C ASN A 234 2.99 -21.11 0.00
N ALA A 235 2.32 -20.03 -0.37
CA ALA A 235 2.75 -19.17 -1.48
C ALA A 235 2.09 -17.80 -1.40
N VAL A 236 2.78 -16.77 -1.88
CA VAL A 236 2.15 -15.54 -2.37
C VAL A 236 1.61 -15.86 -3.76
N LEU A 237 0.32 -15.64 -3.98
CA LEU A 237 -0.40 -15.92 -5.23
C LEU A 237 -0.62 -14.68 -6.07
N GLY A 238 -0.82 -13.53 -5.42
CA GLY A 238 -1.04 -12.24 -6.04
C GLY A 238 -0.46 -11.12 -5.17
N ALA A 239 -0.10 -10.02 -5.80
CA ALA A 239 0.38 -8.83 -5.13
C ALA A 239 -0.09 -7.57 -5.86
N SER A 240 -0.44 -6.55 -5.09
CA SER A 240 -0.72 -5.21 -5.57
C SER A 240 -0.10 -4.17 -4.64
N PHE A 241 -0.11 -2.92 -5.06
CA PHE A 241 0.30 -1.81 -4.21
C PHE A 241 -0.64 -0.62 -4.40
N ASP A 242 -1.30 -0.24 -3.30
CA ASP A 242 -2.25 0.86 -3.29
C ASP A 242 -1.57 2.14 -2.83
N PHE A 243 -1.30 3.03 -3.78
CA PHE A 243 -0.81 4.36 -3.48
C PHE A 243 -1.98 5.22 -2.98
N GLY A 244 -1.89 5.71 -1.75
CA GLY A 244 -2.89 6.63 -1.23
C GLY A 244 -2.87 7.97 -1.97
N GLY A 245 -4.03 8.61 -2.06
CA GLY A 245 -4.17 9.99 -2.49
C GLY A 245 -4.16 10.95 -1.30
N LEU A 246 -4.49 12.22 -1.56
CA LEU A 246 -4.50 13.24 -0.51
C LEU A 246 -5.53 12.94 0.60
N PHE A 247 -6.70 12.41 0.22
CA PHE A 247 -7.84 12.14 1.11
C PHE A 247 -8.12 10.65 1.30
N THR A 248 -7.25 9.76 0.88
CA THR A 248 -7.44 8.33 1.13
C THR A 248 -7.42 8.08 2.63
N PRO A 249 -8.49 7.53 3.23
CA PRO A 249 -8.58 7.40 4.68
C PRO A 249 -7.66 6.31 5.23
N GLY A 250 -7.41 5.21 4.47
CA GLY A 250 -6.87 3.99 5.04
C GLY A 250 -7.77 3.42 6.11
N GLU A 251 -7.35 2.35 6.77
CA GLU A 251 -8.08 1.75 7.89
C GLU A 251 -7.08 1.08 8.84
N THR A 252 -7.38 1.10 10.15
CA THR A 252 -6.64 0.36 11.17
C THR A 252 -7.57 -0.61 11.88
N ASP A 253 -7.04 -1.67 12.50
CA ASP A 253 -7.83 -2.63 13.29
C ASP A 253 -8.55 -1.97 14.49
N ALA A 254 -8.00 -0.88 14.99
CA ALA A 254 -8.63 -0.05 16.01
C ALA A 254 -9.84 0.75 15.48
N GLY A 255 -10.11 0.73 14.17
CA GLY A 255 -11.21 1.45 13.54
C GLY A 255 -10.94 2.93 13.26
N ASN A 256 -9.67 3.34 13.33
CA ASN A 256 -9.22 4.69 13.03
C ASN A 256 -8.78 4.82 11.57
N VAL A 257 -8.69 6.05 11.07
CA VAL A 257 -8.04 6.32 9.78
C VAL A 257 -6.52 6.19 9.91
N GLY A 258 -5.84 5.89 8.81
CA GLY A 258 -4.38 5.79 8.78
C GLY A 258 -3.90 4.45 8.25
N GLY A 259 -2.69 4.08 8.62
CA GLY A 259 -2.07 2.84 8.17
C GLY A 259 -0.56 2.97 8.02
N SER A 260 0.02 2.03 7.30
CA SER A 260 1.45 1.92 7.03
C SER A 260 1.71 1.62 5.55
N ILE A 261 2.97 1.54 5.14
CA ILE A 261 3.30 1.02 3.79
C ILE A 261 2.82 -0.43 3.66
N PHE A 262 2.81 -1.19 4.75
CA PHE A 262 2.38 -2.59 4.71
C PHE A 262 0.88 -2.72 4.42
N ASN A 263 0.02 -1.81 4.91
CA ASN A 263 -1.40 -1.74 4.53
C ASN A 263 -1.58 -1.51 3.02
N SER A 264 -0.70 -0.71 2.42
CA SER A 264 -0.76 -0.43 0.98
C SER A 264 -0.42 -1.65 0.11
N LEU A 265 0.17 -2.70 0.69
CA LEU A 265 0.56 -3.91 -0.03
C LEU A 265 -0.58 -4.92 -0.05
N GLY A 266 -1.31 -5.01 -1.15
CA GLY A 266 -2.27 -6.09 -1.37
C GLY A 266 -1.58 -7.43 -1.54
N LEU A 267 -2.01 -8.45 -0.80
CA LEU A 267 -1.43 -9.78 -0.80
C LEU A 267 -2.52 -10.86 -0.86
N ASP A 268 -2.39 -11.77 -1.83
CA ASP A 268 -3.12 -13.02 -1.84
C ASP A 268 -2.17 -14.13 -1.41
N LEU A 269 -2.47 -14.77 -0.29
CA LEU A 269 -1.61 -15.78 0.32
C LEU A 269 -2.28 -17.14 0.30
N GLN A 270 -1.58 -18.16 -0.18
CA GLN A 270 -1.93 -19.54 0.07
C GLN A 270 -1.27 -20.00 1.36
N MET A 271 -2.06 -20.42 2.34
CA MET A 271 -1.58 -20.91 3.62
C MET A 271 -1.89 -22.40 3.74
N MET A 272 -0.87 -23.21 3.98
CA MET A 272 -1.03 -24.65 4.22
C MET A 272 -1.93 -24.89 5.43
N GLY A 273 -3.00 -25.65 5.25
CA GLY A 273 -3.96 -25.99 6.32
C GLY A 273 -5.22 -25.13 6.35
N MET A 274 -5.29 -24.00 5.69
CA MET A 274 -6.52 -23.19 5.63
C MET A 274 -7.50 -23.62 4.52
N GLY A 275 -7.06 -24.37 3.53
CA GLY A 275 -7.92 -24.89 2.45
C GLY A 275 -8.45 -23.83 1.47
N MET A 276 -8.24 -22.56 1.74
CA MET A 276 -8.60 -21.42 0.89
C MET A 276 -7.47 -20.36 0.92
N PRO A 277 -7.28 -19.63 -0.19
CA PRO A 277 -6.39 -18.47 -0.17
C PRO A 277 -6.88 -17.43 0.86
N TYR A 278 -5.94 -16.78 1.52
CA TYR A 278 -6.19 -15.63 2.36
C TYR A 278 -5.84 -14.37 1.56
N SER A 279 -6.73 -13.38 1.57
CA SER A 279 -6.52 -12.12 0.89
C SER A 279 -6.47 -10.98 1.90
N ALA A 280 -5.41 -10.19 1.83
CA ALA A 280 -5.29 -8.89 2.45
C ALA A 280 -5.30 -7.86 1.31
N PRO A 281 -6.45 -7.25 0.97
CA PRO A 281 -6.50 -6.25 -0.08
C PRO A 281 -5.68 -5.03 0.33
N GLY A 282 -4.96 -4.41 -0.62
CA GLY A 282 -4.18 -3.21 -0.34
C GLY A 282 -5.08 -2.05 0.11
N GLU A 283 -4.65 -1.37 1.15
CA GLU A 283 -5.32 -0.21 1.73
C GLU A 283 -4.38 1.00 1.63
N GLY A 284 -4.60 1.84 0.62
CA GLY A 284 -3.80 3.04 0.44
C GLY A 284 -3.97 4.02 1.59
N VAL A 285 -2.89 4.65 2.01
CA VAL A 285 -2.88 5.63 3.10
C VAL A 285 -2.60 7.02 2.57
N GLY A 286 -3.51 7.95 2.81
CA GLY A 286 -3.39 9.34 2.41
C GLY A 286 -2.58 10.19 3.40
N LEU A 287 -2.11 11.35 2.92
CA LEU A 287 -1.29 12.24 3.74
C LEU A 287 -2.01 12.72 5.00
N ILE A 288 -3.26 13.14 4.87
CA ILE A 288 -3.99 13.70 6.01
C ILE A 288 -4.30 12.59 7.01
N ALA A 289 -4.76 11.43 6.53
CA ALA A 289 -5.07 10.29 7.37
C ALA A 289 -3.86 9.77 8.15
N SER A 290 -2.69 9.68 7.51
CA SER A 290 -1.47 9.24 8.19
C SER A 290 -1.01 10.22 9.28
N LEU A 291 -1.20 11.52 9.08
CA LEU A 291 -0.91 12.52 10.11
C LEU A 291 -1.92 12.48 11.26
N VAL A 292 -3.20 12.23 10.98
CA VAL A 292 -4.25 12.04 12.00
C VAL A 292 -3.93 10.82 12.85
N ASN A 293 -3.65 9.69 12.22
CA ASN A 293 -3.28 8.45 12.93
C ASN A 293 -2.06 8.66 13.83
N LEU A 294 -1.06 9.39 13.35
CA LEU A 294 0.11 9.75 14.15
C LEU A 294 -0.29 10.55 15.40
N VAL A 295 -1.18 11.54 15.27
CA VAL A 295 -1.67 12.35 16.41
C VAL A 295 -2.46 11.49 17.39
N GLU A 296 -3.34 10.60 16.92
CA GLU A 296 -4.12 9.69 17.75
C GLU A 296 -3.23 8.73 18.54
N MET A 297 -2.20 8.16 17.90
CA MET A 297 -1.24 7.30 18.55
C MET A 297 -0.44 8.04 19.64
N PHE A 298 -0.07 9.30 19.39
CA PHE A 298 0.55 10.14 20.43
C PHE A 298 -0.40 10.36 21.60
N ALA A 299 -1.66 10.65 21.32
CA ALA A 299 -2.66 10.85 22.36
C ALA A 299 -2.88 9.58 23.19
N ALA A 300 -2.97 8.41 22.54
CA ALA A 300 -3.14 7.11 23.21
C ALA A 300 -1.93 6.68 24.05
N GLY A 301 -0.71 6.96 23.58
CA GLY A 301 0.53 6.62 24.29
C GLY A 301 0.84 7.56 25.47
N MET A 302 0.08 8.64 25.65
CA MET A 302 0.23 9.62 26.71
C MET A 302 -0.78 9.41 27.87
N GLY A 303 -1.73 8.51 27.73
CA GLY A 303 -2.71 8.14 28.78
C GLY A 303 -2.30 6.87 29.49
#